data_4ddc1ce5944a985886773bd6b3d144ad
#
_entry.id   4ddc1ce5944a985886773bd6b3d144ad
#
_cell.length_a   1.000
_cell.length_b   1.000
_cell.length_c   1.000
_cell.angle_alpha   90.00
_cell.angle_beta   90.00
_cell.angle_gamma   90.00
#
_symmetry.space_group_name_H-M   'P 1'
#
loop_
_entity.id
_entity.type
_entity.pdbx_description
1 polymer ?
#
loop_
_entity_poly.entity_id
_entity_poly.type
_entity_poly.pdbx_seq_one_letter_code
_entity_poly.pdbx_strand_id
1 'polypeptide(L)'
;AGTTVRDKGNVAEAFVHAFEQNQLPIPATEVNKVMGWRKKDAIQMLLAHCHPAAEITDIEIKEKIHDSFIRNMISFYEGDDDLKPLPYSEELFSKFKKNKVKVALNTGFTKAITDVILKKLKWHEGEMIDFVISSDEVPEGRPQPYMIEQLMYRSGIDDPMLVVKVGDTEVDFLEGRYAGCGLVVSVTTGAYTREQLEQYNPDKIIDSLH
;
A
#
# COMPACT_ATOMS: atom_id res chain seq x y z
N ALA A 1 0.01 -3.39 -3.49
CA ALA A 1 0.56 -4.69 -3.84
C ALA A 1 0.63 -5.54 -2.57
N GLY A 2 0.65 -6.86 -2.70
CA GLY A 2 0.68 -7.76 -1.54
C GLY A 2 -0.68 -8.24 -1.05
N THR A 3 -1.72 -7.43 -1.15
CA THR A 3 -3.09 -7.77 -0.71
C THR A 3 -3.99 -8.20 -1.87
N THR A 4 -4.05 -7.43 -2.95
CA THR A 4 -4.93 -7.68 -4.11
C THR A 4 -4.17 -7.77 -5.43
N VAL A 5 -2.98 -7.21 -5.49
CA VAL A 5 -2.09 -7.22 -6.66
C VAL A 5 -0.80 -7.92 -6.27
N ARG A 6 -0.30 -8.79 -7.14
CA ARG A 6 0.96 -9.52 -6.89
C ARG A 6 2.13 -8.55 -6.80
N ASP A 7 2.95 -8.71 -5.76
CA ASP A 7 4.28 -8.10 -5.65
C ASP A 7 5.35 -9.20 -5.75
N LYS A 8 6.31 -9.01 -6.63
CA LYS A 8 7.44 -9.93 -6.84
C LYS A 8 8.75 -9.37 -6.25
N GLY A 9 8.65 -8.45 -5.30
CA GLY A 9 9.81 -7.70 -4.76
C GLY A 9 10.09 -6.37 -5.48
N ASN A 10 9.25 -6.00 -6.43
CA ASN A 10 9.46 -4.83 -7.30
C ASN A 10 9.49 -3.52 -6.53
N VAL A 11 8.70 -3.43 -5.45
CA VAL A 11 8.67 -2.22 -4.61
C VAL A 11 10.00 -2.06 -3.89
N ALA A 12 10.57 -3.15 -3.38
CA ALA A 12 11.88 -3.11 -2.72
C ALA A 12 13.00 -2.75 -3.70
N GLU A 13 13.00 -3.35 -4.88
CA GLU A 13 13.96 -3.03 -5.94
C GLU A 13 13.87 -1.57 -6.37
N ALA A 14 12.67 -1.03 -6.54
CA ALA A 14 12.47 0.37 -6.92
C ALA A 14 13.01 1.34 -5.86
N PHE A 15 12.89 1.03 -4.57
CA PHE A 15 13.52 1.81 -3.50
C PHE A 15 15.04 1.75 -3.59
N VAL A 16 15.62 0.54 -3.67
CA VAL A 16 17.08 0.37 -3.78
C VAL A 16 17.62 1.17 -4.95
N HIS A 17 17.05 1.02 -6.14
CA HIS A 17 17.45 1.76 -7.33
C HIS A 17 17.29 3.29 -7.18
N ALA A 18 16.20 3.75 -6.55
CA ALA A 18 15.99 5.17 -6.34
C ALA A 18 17.05 5.79 -5.43
N PHE A 19 17.46 5.07 -4.40
CA PHE A 19 18.55 5.50 -3.51
C PHE A 19 19.91 5.42 -4.21
N GLU A 20 20.21 4.36 -4.96
CA GLU A 20 21.46 4.23 -5.76
C GLU A 20 21.60 5.36 -6.79
N GLN A 21 20.53 5.68 -7.53
CA GLN A 21 20.50 6.77 -8.49
C GLN A 21 20.82 8.14 -7.87
N ASN A 22 20.59 8.28 -6.57
CA ASN A 22 20.91 9.48 -5.79
C ASN A 22 22.18 9.33 -4.94
N GLN A 23 23.02 8.33 -5.21
CA GLN A 23 24.32 8.07 -4.55
C GLN A 23 24.22 7.79 -3.05
N LEU A 24 23.08 7.29 -2.58
CA LEU A 24 22.79 6.93 -1.20
C LEU A 24 22.31 5.46 -1.11
N PRO A 25 23.15 4.47 -1.43
CA PRO A 25 22.72 3.07 -1.50
C PRO A 25 22.19 2.56 -0.14
N ILE A 26 21.14 1.75 -0.18
CA ILE A 26 20.54 1.12 1.00
C ILE A 26 20.42 -0.41 0.81
N PRO A 27 20.51 -1.21 1.88
CA PRO A 27 20.24 -2.63 1.80
C PRO A 27 18.75 -2.92 1.56
N ALA A 28 18.43 -3.87 0.69
CA ALA A 28 17.05 -4.30 0.44
C ALA A 28 16.33 -4.78 1.72
N THR A 29 17.06 -5.33 2.69
CA THR A 29 16.52 -5.77 3.98
C THR A 29 15.90 -4.65 4.80
N GLU A 30 16.40 -3.40 4.66
CA GLU A 30 15.86 -2.25 5.37
C GLU A 30 14.53 -1.79 4.76
N VAL A 31 14.34 -2.00 3.45
CA VAL A 31 13.10 -1.61 2.76
C VAL A 31 11.90 -2.38 3.30
N ASN A 32 12.07 -3.65 3.71
CA ASN A 32 10.98 -4.44 4.27
C ASN A 32 10.34 -3.81 5.51
N LYS A 33 11.11 -3.06 6.29
CA LYS A 33 10.65 -2.37 7.51
C LYS A 33 9.71 -1.18 7.22
N VAL A 34 9.71 -0.70 5.98
CA VAL A 34 8.90 0.46 5.57
C VAL A 34 7.87 0.10 4.49
N MET A 35 7.64 -1.20 4.28
CA MET A 35 6.59 -1.64 3.36
C MET A 35 5.21 -1.22 3.86
N GLY A 36 4.33 -0.83 2.94
CA GLY A 36 3.00 -0.33 3.25
C GLY A 36 2.92 1.17 3.60
N TRP A 37 4.02 1.80 4.05
CA TRP A 37 4.08 3.22 4.38
C TRP A 37 3.88 4.12 3.14
N ARG A 38 3.44 5.37 3.38
CA ARG A 38 3.51 6.45 2.38
C ARG A 38 4.96 6.62 1.92
N LYS A 39 5.17 6.76 0.61
CA LYS A 39 6.53 6.68 0.04
C LYS A 39 7.48 7.76 0.54
N LYS A 40 7.01 9.00 0.73
CA LYS A 40 7.82 10.08 1.32
C LYS A 40 8.25 9.76 2.76
N ASP A 41 7.36 9.18 3.55
CA ASP A 41 7.65 8.82 4.95
C ASP A 41 8.64 7.64 4.99
N ALA A 42 8.43 6.62 4.14
CA ALA A 42 9.35 5.51 3.98
C ALA A 42 10.77 5.97 3.59
N ILE A 43 10.89 6.89 2.63
CA ILE A 43 12.18 7.48 2.22
C ILE A 43 12.83 8.21 3.38
N GLN A 44 12.07 8.99 4.13
CA GLN A 44 12.60 9.70 5.30
C GLN A 44 13.12 8.75 6.36
N MET A 45 12.39 7.68 6.66
CA MET A 45 12.80 6.65 7.62
C MET A 45 14.07 5.93 7.16
N LEU A 46 14.15 5.56 5.89
CA LEU A 46 15.33 4.90 5.30
C LEU A 46 16.55 5.82 5.31
N LEU A 47 16.39 7.11 4.97
CA LEU A 47 17.47 8.09 5.08
C LEU A 47 17.96 8.22 6.51
N ALA A 48 17.06 8.40 7.48
CA ALA A 48 17.42 8.55 8.88
C ALA A 48 18.18 7.34 9.43
N HIS A 49 17.79 6.13 8.99
CA HIS A 49 18.40 4.89 9.46
C HIS A 49 19.70 4.56 8.76
N CYS A 50 19.74 4.62 7.43
CA CYS A 50 20.89 4.18 6.64
C CYS A 50 21.94 5.28 6.43
N HIS A 51 21.53 6.54 6.44
CA HIS A 51 22.39 7.70 6.16
C HIS A 51 22.21 8.82 7.20
N PRO A 52 22.47 8.56 8.49
CA PRO A 52 22.22 9.55 9.56
C PRO A 52 23.08 10.81 9.47
N ALA A 53 24.18 10.75 8.71
CA ALA A 53 25.05 11.89 8.44
C ALA A 53 24.59 12.74 7.23
N ALA A 54 23.72 12.21 6.37
CA ALA A 54 23.07 13.03 5.37
C ALA A 54 22.12 13.96 6.13
N GLU A 55 22.20 15.27 5.90
CA GLU A 55 21.31 16.23 6.57
C GLU A 55 19.87 15.86 6.25
N ILE A 56 19.20 15.21 7.24
CA ILE A 56 17.83 14.68 7.14
C ILE A 56 16.81 15.81 6.85
N THR A 57 17.24 17.04 7.01
CA THR A 57 16.51 18.27 6.69
C THR A 57 16.56 18.64 5.21
N ASP A 58 17.37 17.97 4.37
CA ASP A 58 17.45 18.28 2.95
C ASP A 58 16.18 17.74 2.24
N ILE A 59 15.21 18.66 2.10
CA ILE A 59 13.96 18.42 1.39
C ILE A 59 14.26 18.04 -0.07
N GLU A 60 15.30 18.61 -0.67
CA GLU A 60 15.64 18.39 -2.09
C GLU A 60 16.05 16.93 -2.34
N ILE A 61 16.87 16.33 -1.47
CA ILE A 61 17.29 14.94 -1.64
C ILE A 61 16.12 13.97 -1.48
N LYS A 62 15.19 14.23 -0.55
CA LYS A 62 14.00 13.42 -0.37
C LYS A 62 13.11 13.45 -1.60
N GLU A 63 12.87 14.63 -2.16
CA GLU A 63 12.07 14.77 -3.38
C GLU A 63 12.76 14.09 -4.58
N LYS A 64 14.08 14.22 -4.75
CA LYS A 64 14.81 13.52 -5.81
C LYS A 64 14.69 11.99 -5.72
N ILE A 65 14.83 11.43 -4.51
CA ILE A 65 14.68 9.99 -4.30
C ILE A 65 13.23 9.58 -4.56
N HIS A 66 12.26 10.37 -4.09
CA HIS A 66 10.84 10.11 -4.30
C HIS A 66 10.48 10.13 -5.80
N ASP A 67 10.94 11.12 -6.54
CA ASP A 67 10.73 11.21 -7.99
C ASP A 67 11.37 10.03 -8.73
N SER A 68 12.58 9.63 -8.32
CA SER A 68 13.25 8.46 -8.87
C SER A 68 12.45 7.18 -8.60
N PHE A 69 11.96 7.02 -7.38
CA PHE A 69 11.10 5.90 -7.02
C PHE A 69 9.82 5.84 -7.87
N ILE A 70 9.12 6.98 -8.03
CA ILE A 70 7.91 7.04 -8.87
C ILE A 70 8.21 6.64 -10.31
N ARG A 71 9.27 7.19 -10.90
CA ARG A 71 9.68 6.84 -12.28
C ARG A 71 10.00 5.36 -12.42
N ASN A 72 10.75 4.79 -11.47
CA ASN A 72 11.10 3.37 -11.47
C ASN A 72 9.84 2.50 -11.40
N MET A 73 8.90 2.82 -10.52
CA MET A 73 7.65 2.06 -10.36
C MET A 73 6.74 2.16 -11.58
N ILE A 74 6.59 3.36 -12.15
CA ILE A 74 5.78 3.56 -13.36
C ILE A 74 6.38 2.77 -14.51
N SER A 75 7.70 2.91 -14.76
CA SER A 75 8.40 2.18 -15.82
C SER A 75 8.27 0.67 -15.64
N PHE A 76 8.39 0.19 -14.38
CA PHE A 76 8.21 -1.21 -14.07
C PHE A 76 6.79 -1.68 -14.45
N TYR A 77 5.75 -1.04 -13.93
CA TYR A 77 4.38 -1.47 -14.18
C TYR A 77 3.94 -1.29 -15.63
N GLU A 78 4.42 -0.27 -16.34
CA GLU A 78 4.18 -0.11 -17.79
C GLU A 78 4.80 -1.23 -18.61
N GLY A 79 6.00 -1.70 -18.21
CA GLY A 79 6.72 -2.80 -18.87
C GLY A 79 6.32 -4.20 -18.42
N ASP A 80 5.61 -4.37 -17.30
CA ASP A 80 5.23 -5.70 -16.80
C ASP A 80 3.97 -6.22 -17.49
N ASP A 81 4.14 -7.00 -18.54
CA ASP A 81 3.02 -7.66 -19.24
C ASP A 81 2.39 -8.82 -18.44
N ASP A 82 3.03 -9.25 -17.34
CA ASP A 82 2.54 -10.31 -16.45
C ASP A 82 1.94 -9.77 -15.14
N LEU A 83 1.65 -8.47 -15.08
CA LEU A 83 0.96 -7.89 -13.93
C LEU A 83 -0.43 -8.51 -13.78
N LYS A 84 -0.67 -9.13 -12.64
CA LYS A 84 -1.91 -9.88 -12.38
C LYS A 84 -2.46 -9.56 -10.99
N PRO A 85 -3.79 -9.65 -10.83
CA PRO A 85 -4.41 -9.75 -9.52
C PRO A 85 -3.83 -10.93 -8.74
N LEU A 86 -3.85 -10.84 -7.41
CA LEU A 86 -3.71 -12.03 -6.58
C LEU A 86 -4.94 -12.94 -6.78
N PRO A 87 -4.79 -14.27 -6.65
CA PRO A 87 -5.90 -15.20 -6.79
C PRO A 87 -7.09 -14.79 -5.93
N TYR A 88 -8.28 -14.96 -6.48
CA TYR A 88 -9.59 -14.67 -5.86
C TYR A 88 -9.90 -13.18 -5.64
N SER A 89 -9.01 -12.23 -5.92
CA SER A 89 -9.29 -10.81 -5.72
C SER A 89 -10.53 -10.33 -6.47
N GLU A 90 -10.60 -10.61 -7.77
CA GLU A 90 -11.71 -10.16 -8.63
C GLU A 90 -13.02 -10.92 -8.34
N GLU A 91 -12.92 -12.23 -8.05
CA GLU A 91 -14.06 -13.02 -7.60
C GLU A 91 -14.65 -12.47 -6.31
N LEU A 92 -13.78 -12.10 -5.36
CA LEU A 92 -14.20 -11.55 -4.08
C LEU A 92 -14.86 -10.17 -4.27
N PHE A 93 -14.27 -9.29 -5.10
CA PHE A 93 -14.89 -8.00 -5.44
C PHE A 93 -16.27 -8.19 -6.04
N SER A 94 -16.40 -9.08 -7.02
CA SER A 94 -17.69 -9.40 -7.64
C SER A 94 -18.71 -9.93 -6.63
N LYS A 95 -18.28 -10.83 -5.72
CA LYS A 95 -19.12 -11.39 -4.67
C LYS A 95 -19.61 -10.31 -3.71
N PHE A 96 -18.74 -9.41 -3.28
CA PHE A 96 -19.09 -8.32 -2.37
C PHE A 96 -20.08 -7.36 -3.04
N LYS A 97 -19.83 -6.94 -4.27
CA LYS A 97 -20.72 -6.04 -5.00
C LYS A 97 -22.12 -6.66 -5.22
N LYS A 98 -22.21 -7.95 -5.56
CA LYS A 98 -23.49 -8.67 -5.65
C LYS A 98 -24.28 -8.65 -4.34
N ASN A 99 -23.58 -8.64 -3.21
CA ASN A 99 -24.17 -8.55 -1.88
C ASN A 99 -24.30 -7.10 -1.36
N LYS A 100 -24.14 -6.10 -2.22
CA LYS A 100 -24.24 -4.67 -1.89
C LYS A 100 -23.20 -4.20 -0.85
N VAL A 101 -22.09 -4.91 -0.72
CA VAL A 101 -20.94 -4.50 0.07
C VAL A 101 -20.02 -3.65 -0.82
N LYS A 102 -19.67 -2.47 -0.36
CA LYS A 102 -18.74 -1.58 -1.05
C LYS A 102 -17.32 -2.13 -1.02
N VAL A 103 -16.63 -2.04 -2.14
CA VAL A 103 -15.23 -2.43 -2.30
C VAL A 103 -14.39 -1.19 -2.55
N ALA A 104 -13.44 -0.93 -1.65
CA ALA A 104 -12.51 0.17 -1.79
C ALA A 104 -11.07 -0.29 -1.71
N LEU A 105 -10.20 0.31 -2.50
CA LEU A 105 -8.76 0.08 -2.45
C LEU A 105 -8.07 1.31 -1.88
N ASN A 106 -7.16 1.10 -0.93
CA ASN A 106 -6.25 2.13 -0.46
C ASN A 106 -4.80 1.66 -0.55
N THR A 107 -3.88 2.57 -0.81
CA THR A 107 -2.49 2.21 -1.05
C THR A 107 -1.51 3.26 -0.56
N GLY A 108 -0.33 2.81 -0.11
CA GLY A 108 0.83 3.67 0.16
C GLY A 108 1.54 4.18 -1.11
N PHE A 109 1.10 3.80 -2.30
CA PHE A 109 1.56 4.41 -3.56
C PHE A 109 0.97 5.80 -3.76
N THR A 110 1.60 6.56 -4.66
CA THR A 110 1.02 7.80 -5.19
C THR A 110 -0.06 7.48 -6.23
N LYS A 111 -0.94 8.45 -6.47
CA LYS A 111 -1.97 8.34 -7.49
C LYS A 111 -1.39 7.99 -8.87
N ALA A 112 -0.25 8.59 -9.24
CA ALA A 112 0.40 8.33 -10.52
C ALA A 112 0.74 6.83 -10.71
N ILE A 113 1.28 6.16 -9.70
CA ILE A 113 1.59 4.72 -9.74
C ILE A 113 0.29 3.90 -9.73
N THR A 114 -0.67 4.29 -8.90
CA THR A 114 -1.95 3.59 -8.75
C THR A 114 -2.72 3.59 -10.08
N ASP A 115 -2.78 4.73 -10.77
CA ASP A 115 -3.49 4.86 -12.06
C ASP A 115 -2.89 3.91 -13.13
N VAL A 116 -1.56 3.72 -13.16
CA VAL A 116 -0.91 2.77 -14.08
C VAL A 116 -1.33 1.34 -13.78
N ILE A 117 -1.32 0.94 -12.50
CA ILE A 117 -1.73 -0.41 -12.07
C ILE A 117 -3.18 -0.67 -12.44
N LEU A 118 -4.09 0.25 -12.09
CA LEU A 118 -5.53 0.12 -12.37
C LEU A 118 -5.80 0.00 -13.87
N LYS A 119 -5.16 0.84 -14.68
CA LYS A 119 -5.26 0.81 -16.14
C LYS A 119 -4.83 -0.55 -16.71
N LYS A 120 -3.70 -1.08 -16.26
CA LYS A 120 -3.19 -2.39 -16.73
C LYS A 120 -4.10 -3.55 -16.32
N LEU A 121 -4.61 -3.53 -15.09
CA LEU A 121 -5.54 -4.55 -14.61
C LEU A 121 -6.97 -4.36 -15.13
N LYS A 122 -7.25 -3.24 -15.82
CA LYS A 122 -8.60 -2.87 -16.26
C LYS A 122 -9.59 -2.76 -15.10
N TRP A 123 -9.09 -2.33 -13.95
CA TRP A 123 -9.91 -2.08 -12.78
C TRP A 123 -10.44 -0.64 -12.82
N HIS A 124 -11.72 -0.52 -13.06
CA HIS A 124 -12.38 0.79 -13.16
C HIS A 124 -13.19 1.07 -11.89
N GLU A 125 -12.97 2.27 -11.33
CA GLU A 125 -13.77 2.79 -10.21
C GLU A 125 -15.23 2.92 -10.65
N GLY A 126 -16.15 2.45 -9.79
CA GLY A 126 -17.58 2.36 -10.13
C GLY A 126 -18.00 1.04 -10.79
N GLU A 127 -17.09 0.31 -11.41
CA GLU A 127 -17.35 -0.99 -12.05
C GLU A 127 -16.87 -2.17 -11.19
N MET A 128 -15.57 -2.50 -11.27
CA MET A 128 -14.96 -3.61 -10.52
C MET A 128 -14.84 -3.29 -9.02
N ILE A 129 -14.48 -2.07 -8.72
CA ILE A 129 -14.30 -1.51 -7.38
C ILE A 129 -15.11 -0.24 -7.25
N ASP A 130 -15.56 0.12 -6.03
CA ASP A 130 -16.39 1.32 -5.86
C ASP A 130 -15.52 2.57 -5.70
N PHE A 131 -14.39 2.47 -4.98
CA PHE A 131 -13.51 3.62 -4.69
C PHE A 131 -12.03 3.21 -4.65
N VAL A 132 -11.18 4.16 -4.97
CA VAL A 132 -9.72 4.06 -4.79
C VAL A 132 -9.21 5.32 -4.12
N ILE A 133 -8.19 5.18 -3.29
CA ILE A 133 -7.47 6.30 -2.70
C ILE A 133 -5.97 5.97 -2.56
N SER A 134 -5.15 6.92 -2.93
CA SER A 134 -3.69 6.84 -2.83
C SER A 134 -3.17 7.72 -1.70
N SER A 135 -1.98 7.43 -1.22
CA SER A 135 -1.42 8.08 -0.02
C SER A 135 -1.13 9.57 -0.18
N ASP A 136 -1.03 10.07 -1.41
CA ASP A 136 -0.83 11.49 -1.72
C ASP A 136 -2.15 12.28 -1.87
N GLU A 137 -3.30 11.60 -1.71
CA GLU A 137 -4.63 12.24 -1.73
C GLU A 137 -5.13 12.60 -0.32
N VAL A 138 -4.32 12.33 0.72
CA VAL A 138 -4.62 12.62 2.13
C VAL A 138 -3.46 13.37 2.78
N PRO A 139 -3.70 14.11 3.89
CA PRO A 139 -2.64 14.86 4.58
C PRO A 139 -1.48 13.97 5.04
N GLU A 140 -1.80 12.84 5.67
CA GLU A 140 -0.82 11.85 6.14
C GLU A 140 -1.22 10.46 5.68
N GLY A 141 -0.22 9.65 5.31
CA GLY A 141 -0.41 8.25 4.95
C GLY A 141 -0.52 7.33 6.16
N ARG A 142 -0.58 6.02 5.89
CA ARG A 142 -0.56 4.99 6.94
C ARG A 142 0.63 5.20 7.89
N PRO A 143 0.44 4.93 9.18
CA PRO A 143 -0.69 4.26 9.82
C PRO A 143 -1.87 5.18 10.16
N GLN A 144 -1.87 6.46 9.75
CA GLN A 144 -2.97 7.36 10.02
C GLN A 144 -4.26 6.91 9.30
N PRO A 145 -5.44 7.14 9.89
CA PRO A 145 -6.70 6.60 9.41
C PRO A 145 -7.31 7.33 8.21
N TYR A 146 -6.69 8.42 7.76
CA TYR A 146 -7.30 9.39 6.84
C TYR A 146 -7.77 8.80 5.51
N MET A 147 -7.07 7.79 4.96
CA MET A 147 -7.55 7.13 3.73
C MET A 147 -8.84 6.35 3.99
N ILE A 148 -8.94 5.63 5.11
CA ILE A 148 -10.17 4.91 5.47
C ILE A 148 -11.31 5.90 5.75
N GLU A 149 -11.07 6.95 6.53
CA GLU A 149 -12.06 7.99 6.83
C GLU A 149 -12.59 8.66 5.55
N GLN A 150 -11.69 8.98 4.61
CA GLN A 150 -12.08 9.56 3.32
C GLN A 150 -12.90 8.57 2.48
N LEU A 151 -12.56 7.28 2.50
CA LEU A 151 -13.33 6.24 1.81
C LEU A 151 -14.70 6.03 2.46
N MET A 152 -14.80 6.07 3.79
CA MET A 152 -16.06 6.03 4.51
C MET A 152 -16.96 7.22 4.11
N TYR A 153 -16.41 8.43 4.13
CA TYR A 153 -17.14 9.63 3.68
C TYR A 153 -17.65 9.49 2.23
N ARG A 154 -16.80 9.08 1.29
CA ARG A 154 -17.18 8.88 -0.12
C ARG A 154 -18.24 7.78 -0.31
N SER A 155 -18.24 6.77 0.55
CA SER A 155 -19.20 5.65 0.48
C SER A 155 -20.50 5.88 1.26
N GLY A 156 -20.59 6.96 2.04
CA GLY A 156 -21.73 7.23 2.92
C GLY A 156 -21.81 6.29 4.11
N ILE A 157 -20.68 5.78 4.59
CA ILE A 157 -20.57 4.90 5.77
C ILE A 157 -20.10 5.77 6.95
N ASP A 158 -20.94 5.93 7.95
CA ASP A 158 -20.62 6.74 9.13
C ASP A 158 -20.10 5.91 10.31
N ASP A 159 -20.45 4.62 10.36
CA ASP A 159 -20.04 3.72 11.43
C ASP A 159 -18.81 2.89 11.01
N PRO A 160 -17.62 3.13 11.60
CA PRO A 160 -16.41 2.37 11.28
C PRO A 160 -16.51 0.87 11.65
N MET A 161 -17.44 0.50 12.56
CA MET A 161 -17.70 -0.90 12.87
C MET A 161 -18.25 -1.69 11.67
N LEU A 162 -18.76 -1.03 10.64
CA LEU A 162 -19.20 -1.65 9.39
C LEU A 162 -18.06 -1.79 8.36
N VAL A 163 -16.86 -1.35 8.70
CA VAL A 163 -15.69 -1.39 7.81
C VAL A 163 -14.80 -2.59 8.16
N VAL A 164 -14.39 -3.30 7.12
CA VAL A 164 -13.36 -4.35 7.21
C VAL A 164 -12.09 -3.84 6.54
N LYS A 165 -11.00 -3.77 7.28
CA LYS A 165 -9.66 -3.51 6.71
C LYS A 165 -8.96 -4.83 6.43
N VAL A 166 -8.41 -4.95 5.21
CA VAL A 166 -7.57 -6.10 4.81
C VAL A 166 -6.22 -5.57 4.35
N GLY A 167 -5.13 -6.17 4.82
CA GLY A 167 -3.78 -5.75 4.43
C GLY A 167 -2.71 -6.77 4.81
N ASP A 168 -1.47 -6.53 4.38
CA ASP A 168 -0.35 -7.47 4.49
C ASP A 168 0.83 -6.94 5.32
N THR A 169 0.67 -5.77 5.93
CA THR A 169 1.73 -5.11 6.71
C THR A 169 1.21 -4.59 8.07
N GLU A 170 2.17 -4.26 8.96
CA GLU A 170 1.91 -3.56 10.23
C GLU A 170 1.04 -2.32 10.04
N VAL A 171 1.42 -1.46 9.09
CA VAL A 171 0.73 -0.18 8.92
C VAL A 171 -0.69 -0.33 8.36
N ASP A 172 -0.99 -1.45 7.69
CA ASP A 172 -2.37 -1.79 7.32
C ASP A 172 -3.19 -2.14 8.56
N PHE A 173 -2.61 -2.94 9.46
CA PHE A 173 -3.24 -3.28 10.73
C PHE A 173 -3.49 -2.02 11.57
N LEU A 174 -2.47 -1.20 11.77
CA LEU A 174 -2.57 0.03 12.56
C LEU A 174 -3.59 1.03 11.97
N GLU A 175 -3.59 1.22 10.65
CA GLU A 175 -4.57 2.05 9.96
C GLU A 175 -6.01 1.60 10.25
N GLY A 176 -6.27 0.30 10.16
CA GLY A 176 -7.58 -0.27 10.48
C GLY A 176 -7.99 -0.05 11.93
N ARG A 177 -7.06 -0.23 12.86
CA ARG A 177 -7.30 0.00 14.29
C ARG A 177 -7.53 1.48 14.61
N TYR A 178 -6.73 2.37 14.04
CA TYR A 178 -6.87 3.83 14.25
C TYR A 178 -8.15 4.38 13.65
N ALA A 179 -8.60 3.82 12.53
CA ALA A 179 -9.90 4.15 11.94
C ALA A 179 -11.10 3.55 12.71
N GLY A 180 -10.87 2.66 13.67
CA GLY A 180 -11.94 2.01 14.42
C GLY A 180 -12.68 0.93 13.62
N CYS A 181 -12.06 0.33 12.59
CA CYS A 181 -12.68 -0.72 11.78
C CYS A 181 -13.18 -1.88 12.64
N GLY A 182 -14.39 -2.37 12.37
CA GLY A 182 -15.02 -3.48 13.09
C GLY A 182 -14.30 -4.81 12.91
N LEU A 183 -13.51 -4.96 11.84
CA LEU A 183 -12.68 -6.13 11.61
C LEU A 183 -11.39 -5.73 10.88
N VAL A 184 -10.25 -6.19 11.39
CA VAL A 184 -8.94 -6.03 10.75
C VAL A 184 -8.37 -7.41 10.44
N VAL A 185 -8.24 -7.70 9.15
CA VAL A 185 -7.76 -8.98 8.62
C VAL A 185 -6.37 -8.78 8.02
N SER A 186 -5.41 -9.60 8.45
CA SER A 186 -4.09 -9.64 7.84
C SER A 186 -3.99 -10.79 6.84
N VAL A 187 -3.30 -10.58 5.72
CA VAL A 187 -3.06 -11.60 4.69
C VAL A 187 -1.57 -11.88 4.55
N THR A 188 -1.20 -13.16 4.38
CA THR A 188 0.20 -13.58 4.25
C THR A 188 0.69 -13.58 2.79
N THR A 189 -0.07 -12.99 1.88
CA THR A 189 0.24 -12.93 0.45
C THR A 189 1.21 -11.82 0.06
N GLY A 190 1.57 -10.96 1.00
CA GLY A 190 2.38 -9.76 0.77
C GLY A 190 3.72 -9.74 1.51
N ALA A 191 4.07 -8.57 2.06
CA ALA A 191 5.41 -8.31 2.56
C ALA A 191 5.73 -8.98 3.90
N TYR A 192 4.74 -9.21 4.77
CA TYR A 192 4.96 -9.75 6.11
C TYR A 192 4.63 -11.23 6.18
N THR A 193 5.47 -12.00 6.91
CA THR A 193 5.18 -13.40 7.23
C THR A 193 4.07 -13.51 8.28
N ARG A 194 3.51 -14.71 8.44
CA ARG A 194 2.49 -14.98 9.47
C ARG A 194 2.99 -14.63 10.87
N GLU A 195 4.23 -15.03 11.20
CA GLU A 195 4.86 -14.78 12.50
C GLU A 195 5.04 -13.27 12.79
N GLN A 196 5.31 -12.48 11.75
CA GLN A 196 5.37 -11.02 11.87
C GLN A 196 3.98 -10.43 12.09
N LEU A 197 2.97 -10.90 11.37
CA LEU A 197 1.60 -10.42 11.50
C LEU A 197 0.97 -10.79 12.86
N GLU A 198 1.29 -11.97 13.41
CA GLU A 198 0.81 -12.42 14.73
C GLU A 198 1.21 -11.47 15.87
N GLN A 199 2.35 -10.77 15.75
CA GLN A 199 2.82 -9.83 16.76
C GLN A 199 1.87 -8.63 16.96
N TYR A 200 1.08 -8.29 15.94
CA TYR A 200 0.10 -7.18 16.00
C TYR A 200 -1.29 -7.61 16.47
N ASN A 201 -1.54 -8.91 16.60
CA ASN A 201 -2.81 -9.47 17.03
C ASN A 201 -4.03 -8.97 16.21
N PRO A 202 -4.04 -9.19 14.89
CA PRO A 202 -5.20 -8.87 14.07
C PRO A 202 -6.38 -9.80 14.43
N ASP A 203 -7.60 -9.41 14.05
CA ASP A 203 -8.78 -10.23 14.32
C ASP A 203 -8.73 -11.58 13.59
N LYS A 204 -8.11 -11.59 12.41
CA LYS A 204 -7.83 -12.80 11.61
C LYS A 204 -6.55 -12.67 10.81
N ILE A 205 -5.89 -13.81 10.59
CA ILE A 205 -4.81 -13.95 9.60
C ILE A 205 -5.25 -15.05 8.62
N ILE A 206 -5.25 -14.71 7.34
CA ILE A 206 -5.62 -15.62 6.25
C ILE A 206 -4.49 -15.73 5.22
N ASP A 207 -4.40 -16.89 4.56
CA ASP A 207 -3.32 -17.17 3.58
C ASP A 207 -3.73 -16.86 2.14
N SER A 208 -5.00 -16.57 1.92
CA SER A 208 -5.53 -16.17 0.63
C SER A 208 -6.86 -15.44 0.80
N LEU A 209 -7.31 -14.76 -0.25
CA LEU A 209 -8.63 -14.11 -0.31
C LEU A 209 -9.79 -15.08 -0.66
N HIS A 210 -9.52 -16.39 -0.60
CA HIS A 210 -10.51 -17.44 -0.90
C HIS A 210 -11.61 -17.53 0.17
#